data_a74a13810cd8ee4455bde8d8b849796e
#
_entry.id   a74a13810cd8ee4455bde8d8b849796e
#
_cell.length_a   1.000
_cell.length_b   1.000
_cell.length_c   1.000
_cell.angle_alpha   90.00
_cell.angle_beta   90.00
_cell.angle_gamma   90.00
#
_symmetry.space_group_name_H-M   'P 1'
#
loop_
_entity.id
_entity.type
_entity.pdbx_description
1 polymer ?
#
loop_
_entity_poly.entity_id
_entity_poly.type
_entity_poly.pdbx_seq_one_letter_code
_entity_poly.pdbx_strand_id
1 'polypeptide(L)'
;MLKKLKCKKDMSQIVVGLDIGTTKIACFVGKKNEHGKIEILSMGKSESLGVMRGMVANIEKTVQSIRTAVQEAQSRVDGELTIRVVNVGIAGQHIKSLQHRGIYTRNAFEDEISQKDIDALIEDMYKLVMQPGEEIITVLPQEYIIDSEQGIKDPIGMAGRRLEANFHIITGHVGAVLNINKCVQKAGLEVKDIILEPIASAESVLSDEEKEAGVVLVDIGGGTTDVAIFHEGIIRHTAVIPFGGNV
;
A
#
# COMPACT_ATOMS: atom_id res chain seq x y z
N MET A 1 49.12 7.22 -4.48
CA MET A 1 48.29 7.23 -3.27
C MET A 1 46.89 7.71 -3.67
N LEU A 2 46.06 6.82 -4.24
CA LEU A 2 44.75 7.16 -4.78
C LEU A 2 43.71 7.00 -3.63
N LYS A 3 43.14 8.12 -3.18
CA LYS A 3 42.03 8.15 -2.23
C LYS A 3 40.83 7.45 -2.86
N LYS A 4 40.50 6.25 -2.37
CA LYS A 4 39.19 5.64 -2.56
C LYS A 4 38.14 6.52 -1.86
N LEU A 5 37.48 7.39 -2.61
CA LEU A 5 36.23 8.01 -2.19
C LEU A 5 35.18 6.88 -2.13
N LYS A 6 34.99 6.31 -0.96
CA LYS A 6 33.79 5.52 -0.65
C LYS A 6 32.61 6.48 -0.68
N CYS A 7 31.92 6.53 -1.82
CA CYS A 7 30.57 7.08 -1.86
C CYS A 7 29.68 6.18 -0.99
N LYS A 8 29.45 6.56 0.26
CA LYS A 8 28.35 6.00 1.04
C LYS A 8 27.07 6.43 0.32
N LYS A 9 26.51 5.53 -0.52
CA LYS A 9 25.18 5.72 -1.11
C LYS A 9 24.24 5.97 0.05
N ASP A 10 23.58 7.10 0.04
CA ASP A 10 22.63 7.49 1.09
C ASP A 10 21.45 6.51 1.08
N MET A 11 21.51 5.52 1.98
CA MET A 11 20.54 4.41 2.09
C MET A 11 19.16 4.90 2.55
N SER A 12 19.06 6.12 3.07
CA SER A 12 17.79 6.70 3.57
C SER A 12 16.79 7.02 2.43
N GLN A 13 17.25 7.02 1.18
CA GLN A 13 16.42 7.29 0.01
C GLN A 13 16.04 6.03 -0.80
N ILE A 14 16.54 4.85 -0.40
CA ILE A 14 16.20 3.60 -1.10
C ILE A 14 14.85 3.09 -0.64
N VAL A 15 13.99 2.81 -1.60
CA VAL A 15 12.67 2.21 -1.40
C VAL A 15 12.62 0.89 -2.15
N VAL A 16 12.15 -0.17 -1.49
CA VAL A 16 12.01 -1.48 -2.12
C VAL A 16 10.54 -1.91 -2.07
N GLY A 17 9.99 -2.22 -3.23
CA GLY A 17 8.67 -2.80 -3.40
C GLY A 17 8.77 -4.29 -3.71
N LEU A 18 7.94 -5.09 -3.06
CA LEU A 18 7.80 -6.54 -3.28
C LEU A 18 6.35 -6.85 -3.62
N ASP A 19 6.11 -7.27 -4.85
CA ASP A 19 4.83 -7.78 -5.34
C ASP A 19 4.84 -9.30 -5.25
N ILE A 20 3.87 -9.87 -4.51
CA ILE A 20 3.73 -11.33 -4.28
C ILE A 20 2.50 -11.84 -5.05
N GLY A 21 2.60 -11.83 -6.37
CA GLY A 21 1.50 -12.21 -7.26
C GLY A 21 1.35 -13.73 -7.44
N THR A 22 0.25 -14.13 -8.09
CA THR A 22 -0.08 -15.55 -8.34
C THR A 22 0.85 -16.20 -9.37
N THR A 23 1.32 -15.46 -10.38
CA THR A 23 2.15 -16.01 -11.46
C THR A 23 3.62 -15.64 -11.33
N LYS A 24 3.90 -14.49 -10.77
CA LYS A 24 5.25 -13.96 -10.57
C LYS A 24 5.37 -13.31 -9.21
N ILE A 25 6.58 -13.31 -8.67
CA ILE A 25 7.00 -12.43 -7.59
C ILE A 25 8.01 -11.45 -8.18
N ALA A 26 7.80 -10.15 -7.94
CA ALA A 26 8.66 -9.10 -8.44
C ALA A 26 9.19 -8.22 -7.30
N CYS A 27 10.47 -7.89 -7.36
CA CYS A 27 11.12 -6.99 -6.42
C CYS A 27 11.68 -5.79 -7.20
N PHE A 28 11.25 -4.60 -6.83
CA PHE A 28 11.72 -3.33 -7.41
C PHE A 28 12.56 -2.58 -6.40
N VAL A 29 13.72 -2.12 -6.82
CA VAL A 29 14.58 -1.22 -6.04
C VAL A 29 14.53 0.15 -6.68
N GLY A 30 14.07 1.13 -5.93
CA GLY A 30 13.98 2.52 -6.37
C GLY A 30 14.72 3.46 -5.42
N LYS A 31 15.01 4.65 -5.93
CA LYS A 31 15.56 5.75 -5.17
C LYS A 31 14.64 6.96 -5.30
N LYS A 32 14.26 7.57 -4.18
CA LYS A 32 13.51 8.83 -4.19
C LYS A 32 14.46 9.98 -4.58
N ASN A 33 14.13 10.72 -5.63
CA ASN A 33 14.88 11.88 -6.06
C ASN A 33 14.49 13.15 -5.28
N GLU A 34 15.17 14.27 -5.55
CA GLU A 34 14.95 15.57 -4.89
C GLU A 34 13.52 16.11 -5.11
N HIS A 35 12.84 15.68 -6.18
CA HIS A 35 11.45 16.05 -6.50
C HIS A 35 10.42 15.05 -5.93
N GLY A 36 10.85 14.09 -5.10
CA GLY A 36 9.97 13.09 -4.51
C GLY A 36 9.58 11.94 -5.43
N LYS A 37 10.02 11.93 -6.70
CA LYS A 37 9.76 10.84 -7.64
C LYS A 37 10.70 9.66 -7.42
N ILE A 38 10.21 8.46 -7.67
CA ILE A 38 11.00 7.23 -7.56
C ILE A 38 11.67 6.93 -8.90
N GLU A 39 12.99 6.85 -8.90
CA GLU A 39 13.81 6.36 -10.01
C GLU A 39 14.08 4.87 -9.77
N ILE A 40 13.72 4.00 -10.74
CA ILE A 40 13.96 2.57 -10.64
C ILE A 40 15.43 2.28 -10.91
N LEU A 41 16.11 1.70 -9.93
CA LEU A 41 17.50 1.31 -10.01
C LEU A 41 17.66 -0.13 -10.53
N SER A 42 16.80 -1.03 -10.11
CA SER A 42 16.80 -2.42 -10.55
C SER A 42 15.45 -3.10 -10.34
N MET A 43 15.29 -4.23 -10.99
CA MET A 43 14.16 -5.13 -10.83
C MET A 43 14.65 -6.58 -10.89
N GLY A 44 14.12 -7.42 -9.99
CA GLY A 44 14.25 -8.87 -10.04
C GLY A 44 12.88 -9.52 -10.06
N LYS A 45 12.76 -10.66 -10.69
CA LYS A 45 11.52 -11.44 -10.74
C LYS A 45 11.77 -12.94 -10.65
N SER A 46 10.80 -13.66 -10.15
CA SER A 46 10.78 -15.11 -10.15
C SER A 46 9.40 -15.64 -10.48
N GLU A 47 9.32 -16.88 -10.90
CA GLU A 47 8.05 -17.60 -10.95
C GLU A 47 7.47 -17.74 -9.53
N SER A 48 6.15 -17.56 -9.40
CA SER A 48 5.44 -17.73 -8.13
C SER A 48 4.94 -19.17 -8.01
N LEU A 49 5.55 -19.94 -7.13
CA LEU A 49 5.27 -21.38 -6.98
C LEU A 49 4.34 -21.71 -5.80
N GLY A 50 4.05 -20.76 -4.95
CA GLY A 50 3.34 -20.99 -3.69
C GLY A 50 2.15 -20.09 -3.43
N VAL A 51 1.73 -19.29 -4.42
CA VAL A 51 0.60 -18.34 -4.30
C VAL A 51 -0.52 -18.77 -5.23
N MET A 52 -1.76 -18.78 -4.76
CA MET A 52 -2.96 -19.09 -5.53
C MET A 52 -4.03 -18.01 -5.25
N ARG A 53 -4.52 -17.35 -6.29
CA ARG A 53 -5.57 -16.32 -6.21
C ARG A 53 -5.25 -15.24 -5.16
N GLY A 54 -4.00 -14.77 -5.13
CA GLY A 54 -3.53 -13.75 -4.18
C GLY A 54 -3.30 -14.26 -2.75
N MET A 55 -3.41 -15.57 -2.48
CA MET A 55 -3.19 -16.13 -1.15
C MET A 55 -1.99 -17.08 -1.13
N VAL A 56 -1.22 -17.06 -0.04
CA VAL A 56 -0.13 -18.00 0.18
C VAL A 56 -0.70 -19.39 0.45
N ALA A 57 -0.53 -20.30 -0.50
CA ALA A 57 -0.92 -21.69 -0.42
C ALA A 57 0.23 -22.60 0.06
N ASN A 58 1.49 -22.20 -0.18
CA ASN A 58 2.67 -22.92 0.28
C ASN A 58 3.78 -21.94 0.69
N ILE A 59 4.05 -21.87 2.00
CA ILE A 59 5.01 -20.92 2.58
C ILE A 59 6.43 -21.17 2.03
N GLU A 60 6.94 -22.40 2.03
CA GLU A 60 8.33 -22.67 1.64
C GLU A 60 8.60 -22.34 0.17
N LYS A 61 7.68 -22.68 -0.72
CA LYS A 61 7.78 -22.32 -2.14
C LYS A 61 7.72 -20.81 -2.35
N THR A 62 6.83 -20.13 -1.63
CA THR A 62 6.73 -18.65 -1.69
C THR A 62 8.01 -17.99 -1.18
N VAL A 63 8.58 -18.47 -0.08
CA VAL A 63 9.86 -18.00 0.46
C VAL A 63 10.98 -18.14 -0.57
N GLN A 64 11.05 -19.29 -1.24
CA GLN A 64 12.07 -19.52 -2.27
C GLN A 64 11.92 -18.54 -3.43
N SER A 65 10.69 -18.33 -3.92
CA SER A 65 10.42 -17.38 -4.99
C SER A 65 10.76 -15.93 -4.57
N ILE A 66 10.42 -15.52 -3.34
CA ILE A 66 10.81 -14.20 -2.80
C ILE A 66 12.33 -14.04 -2.80
N ARG A 67 13.06 -15.02 -2.27
CA ARG A 67 14.53 -14.97 -2.23
C ARG A 67 15.14 -14.82 -3.62
N THR A 68 14.65 -15.58 -4.58
CA THR A 68 15.12 -15.51 -5.97
C THR A 68 14.90 -14.12 -6.56
N ALA A 69 13.69 -13.55 -6.44
CA ALA A 69 13.38 -12.22 -6.96
C ALA A 69 14.25 -11.12 -6.29
N VAL A 70 14.43 -11.21 -4.97
CA VAL A 70 15.24 -10.24 -4.21
C VAL A 70 16.71 -10.34 -4.56
N GLN A 71 17.27 -11.54 -4.67
CA GLN A 71 18.66 -11.76 -5.08
C GLN A 71 18.92 -11.24 -6.49
N GLU A 72 18.00 -11.46 -7.42
CA GLU A 72 18.10 -10.94 -8.78
C GLU A 72 18.07 -9.40 -8.77
N ALA A 73 17.16 -8.77 -8.01
CA ALA A 73 17.12 -7.32 -7.88
C ALA A 73 18.42 -6.75 -7.29
N GLN A 74 18.95 -7.39 -6.23
CA GLN A 74 20.22 -6.98 -5.62
C GLN A 74 21.41 -7.07 -6.59
N SER A 75 21.48 -8.16 -7.37
CA SER A 75 22.60 -8.40 -8.28
C SER A 75 22.69 -7.40 -9.43
N ARG A 76 21.58 -6.71 -9.73
CA ARG A 76 21.48 -5.73 -10.84
C ARG A 76 21.70 -4.29 -10.40
N VAL A 77 21.86 -4.04 -9.11
CA VAL A 77 22.20 -2.69 -8.62
C VAL A 77 23.69 -2.46 -8.68
N ASP A 78 24.11 -1.34 -9.21
CA ASP A 78 25.52 -0.93 -9.19
C ASP A 78 25.99 -0.68 -7.75
N GLY A 79 26.97 -1.45 -7.30
CA GLY A 79 27.53 -1.40 -5.96
C GLY A 79 26.92 -2.42 -4.99
N GLU A 80 27.40 -2.44 -3.75
CA GLU A 80 26.91 -3.34 -2.70
C GLU A 80 25.62 -2.80 -2.10
N LEU A 81 24.49 -3.41 -2.46
CA LEU A 81 23.19 -3.18 -1.82
C LEU A 81 22.74 -4.46 -1.11
N THR A 82 22.37 -4.36 0.16
CA THR A 82 21.69 -5.43 0.86
C THR A 82 20.25 -4.98 1.16
N ILE A 83 19.28 -5.64 0.55
CA ILE A 83 17.86 -5.40 0.80
C ILE A 83 17.50 -6.09 2.12
N ARG A 84 16.95 -5.33 3.06
CA ARG A 84 16.48 -5.82 4.36
C ARG A 84 15.04 -5.47 4.65
N VAL A 85 14.58 -4.34 4.16
CA VAL A 85 13.25 -3.78 4.42
C VAL A 85 12.52 -3.62 3.09
N VAL A 86 11.27 -4.07 3.05
CA VAL A 86 10.44 -4.03 1.84
C VAL A 86 9.04 -3.49 2.16
N ASN A 87 8.44 -2.82 1.17
CA ASN A 87 7.01 -2.54 1.14
C ASN A 87 6.35 -3.66 0.33
N VAL A 88 5.28 -4.24 0.84
CA VAL A 88 4.65 -5.43 0.24
C VAL A 88 3.31 -5.07 -0.35
N GLY A 89 3.12 -5.38 -1.62
CA GLY A 89 1.81 -5.34 -2.28
C GLY A 89 0.92 -6.47 -1.75
N ILE A 90 -0.35 -6.18 -1.54
CA ILE A 90 -1.35 -7.16 -1.15
C ILE A 90 -2.58 -7.02 -2.05
N ALA A 91 -3.00 -8.13 -2.63
CA ALA A 91 -4.26 -8.30 -3.35
C ALA A 91 -4.82 -9.70 -3.07
N GLY A 92 -6.03 -9.95 -3.49
CA GLY A 92 -6.63 -11.28 -3.37
C GLY A 92 -8.03 -11.26 -2.77
N GLN A 93 -8.72 -12.39 -2.89
CA GLN A 93 -10.13 -12.54 -2.47
C GLN A 93 -10.38 -12.35 -0.96
N HIS A 94 -9.33 -12.32 -0.15
CA HIS A 94 -9.38 -12.09 1.29
C HIS A 94 -9.43 -10.60 1.66
N ILE A 95 -9.27 -9.72 0.66
CA ILE A 95 -9.36 -8.28 0.83
C ILE A 95 -10.79 -7.82 0.60
N LYS A 96 -11.29 -7.00 1.51
CA LYS A 96 -12.62 -6.38 1.44
C LYS A 96 -12.49 -4.88 1.71
N SER A 97 -13.52 -4.15 1.35
CA SER A 97 -13.62 -2.73 1.70
C SER A 97 -14.97 -2.42 2.32
N LEU A 98 -14.99 -1.44 3.20
CA LEU A 98 -16.21 -0.89 3.78
C LEU A 98 -16.11 0.63 3.87
N GLN A 99 -17.26 1.28 3.87
CA GLN A 99 -17.38 2.72 4.10
C GLN A 99 -17.75 2.97 5.56
N HIS A 100 -17.07 3.92 6.18
CA HIS A 100 -17.36 4.31 7.56
C HIS A 100 -17.21 5.82 7.72
N ARG A 101 -18.05 6.43 8.57
CA ARG A 101 -17.96 7.83 8.94
C ARG A 101 -17.38 7.96 10.33
N GLY A 102 -16.20 8.55 10.44
CA GLY A 102 -15.57 8.86 11.70
C GLY A 102 -15.92 10.26 12.18
N ILE A 103 -15.93 10.46 13.49
CA ILE A 103 -16.26 11.73 14.14
C ILE A 103 -15.24 12.01 15.24
N TYR A 104 -14.63 13.17 15.18
CA TYR A 104 -13.72 13.66 16.22
C TYR A 104 -14.18 15.02 16.72
N THR A 105 -14.47 15.11 18.02
CA THR A 105 -14.90 16.36 18.64
C THR A 105 -13.72 17.01 19.35
N ARG A 106 -13.33 18.19 18.89
CA ARG A 106 -12.22 18.99 19.43
C ARG A 106 -12.64 19.73 20.68
N ASN A 107 -11.73 19.81 21.65
CA ASN A 107 -11.98 20.54 22.88
C ASN A 107 -11.82 22.07 22.69
N ALA A 108 -10.89 22.49 21.85
CA ALA A 108 -10.60 23.88 21.53
C ALA A 108 -11.10 24.19 20.12
N PHE A 109 -12.25 24.87 20.02
CA PHE A 109 -12.88 25.21 18.74
C PHE A 109 -12.32 26.48 18.08
N GLU A 110 -11.62 27.30 18.88
CA GLU A 110 -10.98 28.53 18.40
C GLU A 110 -9.63 28.26 17.70
N ASP A 111 -9.01 27.13 17.97
CA ASP A 111 -7.77 26.74 17.32
C ASP A 111 -8.04 26.15 15.92
N GLU A 112 -7.10 26.32 15.02
CA GLU A 112 -7.14 25.71 13.71
C GLU A 112 -7.04 24.17 13.79
N ILE A 113 -7.67 23.48 12.86
CA ILE A 113 -7.53 22.04 12.70
C ILE A 113 -6.09 21.74 12.26
N SER A 114 -5.46 20.84 12.97
CA SER A 114 -4.07 20.44 12.77
C SER A 114 -3.97 18.99 12.26
N GLN A 115 -2.77 18.61 11.78
CA GLN A 115 -2.48 17.22 11.42
C GLN A 115 -2.75 16.24 12.58
N LYS A 116 -2.55 16.66 13.84
CA LYS A 116 -2.84 15.83 15.01
C LYS A 116 -4.31 15.48 15.17
N ASP A 117 -5.20 16.40 14.80
CA ASP A 117 -6.65 16.13 14.85
C ASP A 117 -7.05 15.11 13.78
N ILE A 118 -6.46 15.21 12.59
CA ILE A 118 -6.64 14.23 11.51
C ILE A 118 -6.09 12.87 11.92
N ASP A 119 -4.87 12.82 12.46
CA ASP A 119 -4.24 11.59 12.90
C ASP A 119 -5.09 10.91 13.99
N ALA A 120 -5.61 11.67 14.96
CA ALA A 120 -6.48 11.16 16.01
C ALA A 120 -7.79 10.57 15.43
N LEU A 121 -8.38 11.25 14.45
CA LEU A 121 -9.58 10.75 13.77
C LEU A 121 -9.30 9.44 12.99
N ILE A 122 -8.14 9.35 12.32
CA ILE A 122 -7.70 8.13 11.63
C ILE A 122 -7.41 7.00 12.62
N GLU A 123 -6.71 7.29 13.73
CA GLU A 123 -6.42 6.31 14.77
C GLU A 123 -7.69 5.69 15.39
N ASP A 124 -8.76 6.47 15.51
CA ASP A 124 -10.04 5.96 16.00
C ASP A 124 -10.67 4.96 15.03
N MET A 125 -10.44 5.12 13.72
CA MET A 125 -10.90 4.14 12.73
C MET A 125 -10.19 2.79 12.86
N TYR A 126 -8.92 2.78 13.23
CA TYR A 126 -8.19 1.53 13.49
C TYR A 126 -8.67 0.77 14.75
N LYS A 127 -9.44 1.42 15.63
CA LYS A 127 -10.04 0.80 16.82
C LYS A 127 -11.40 0.17 16.57
N LEU A 128 -11.92 0.28 15.36
CA LEU A 128 -13.23 -0.33 15.01
C LEU A 128 -13.17 -1.85 15.19
N VAL A 129 -14.25 -2.38 15.77
CA VAL A 129 -14.38 -3.83 15.97
C VAL A 129 -14.73 -4.48 14.65
N MET A 130 -13.82 -5.31 14.15
CA MET A 130 -14.03 -6.09 12.94
C MET A 130 -14.65 -7.46 13.25
N GLN A 131 -15.11 -8.14 12.21
CA GLN A 131 -15.57 -9.53 12.35
C GLN A 131 -14.42 -10.45 12.80
N PRO A 132 -14.70 -11.53 13.53
CA PRO A 132 -13.66 -12.48 13.91
C PRO A 132 -12.85 -12.98 12.69
N GLY A 133 -11.53 -12.85 12.78
CA GLY A 133 -10.63 -13.24 11.70
C GLY A 133 -10.35 -12.16 10.65
N GLU A 134 -10.95 -10.97 10.77
CA GLU A 134 -10.65 -9.80 9.94
C GLU A 134 -9.87 -8.73 10.71
N GLU A 135 -8.98 -8.03 10.02
CA GLU A 135 -8.24 -6.88 10.54
C GLU A 135 -8.27 -5.73 9.54
N ILE A 136 -8.12 -4.51 10.04
CA ILE A 136 -7.99 -3.32 9.21
C ILE A 136 -6.55 -3.26 8.67
N ILE A 137 -6.42 -3.21 7.35
CA ILE A 137 -5.12 -3.08 6.66
C ILE A 137 -4.78 -1.60 6.48
N THR A 138 -5.73 -0.82 5.99
CA THR A 138 -5.54 0.62 5.79
C THR A 138 -6.85 1.39 5.88
N VAL A 139 -6.73 2.65 6.30
CA VAL A 139 -7.83 3.61 6.44
C VAL A 139 -7.54 4.79 5.53
N LEU A 140 -8.41 5.05 4.58
CA LEU A 140 -8.25 6.10 3.58
C LEU A 140 -9.35 7.15 3.77
N PRO A 141 -9.01 8.38 4.20
CA PRO A 141 -9.97 9.46 4.23
C PRO A 141 -10.38 9.82 2.81
N GLN A 142 -11.68 10.05 2.61
CA GLN A 142 -12.24 10.42 1.31
C GLN A 142 -12.63 11.89 1.27
N GLU A 143 -13.38 12.34 2.25
CA GLU A 143 -13.94 13.67 2.32
C GLU A 143 -14.10 14.07 3.79
N TYR A 144 -13.70 15.28 4.13
CA TYR A 144 -13.88 15.82 5.46
C TYR A 144 -15.14 16.68 5.56
N ILE A 145 -15.66 16.74 6.78
CA ILE A 145 -16.86 17.51 7.14
C ILE A 145 -16.54 18.28 8.41
N ILE A 146 -16.71 19.60 8.40
CA ILE A 146 -16.44 20.47 9.55
C ILE A 146 -17.74 21.16 9.93
N ASP A 147 -18.21 20.96 11.18
CA ASP A 147 -19.42 21.54 11.72
C ASP A 147 -20.64 21.47 10.77
N SER A 148 -20.75 20.34 10.03
CA SER A 148 -21.77 20.03 9.03
C SER A 148 -21.49 20.57 7.60
N GLU A 149 -20.45 21.32 7.36
CA GLU A 149 -20.00 21.72 6.02
C GLU A 149 -19.27 20.53 5.37
N GLN A 150 -19.75 20.08 4.23
CA GLN A 150 -19.26 18.91 3.47
C GLN A 150 -18.35 19.32 2.32
N GLY A 151 -17.69 18.34 1.68
CA GLY A 151 -16.90 18.58 0.47
C GLY A 151 -15.49 19.09 0.73
N ILE A 152 -15.00 19.04 1.97
CA ILE A 152 -13.69 19.56 2.34
C ILE A 152 -12.62 18.50 2.03
N LYS A 153 -11.70 18.81 1.10
CA LYS A 153 -10.58 17.93 0.74
C LYS A 153 -9.40 18.06 1.71
N ASP A 154 -9.11 19.27 2.16
CA ASP A 154 -8.04 19.55 3.14
C ASP A 154 -8.60 20.43 4.29
N PRO A 155 -8.75 19.87 5.49
CA PRO A 155 -9.29 20.58 6.63
C PRO A 155 -8.24 21.35 7.43
N ILE A 156 -6.92 21.19 7.13
CA ILE A 156 -5.83 21.82 7.90
C ILE A 156 -5.93 23.35 7.81
N GLY A 157 -5.83 24.01 8.96
CA GLY A 157 -5.93 25.47 9.07
C GLY A 157 -7.36 26.01 9.13
N MET A 158 -8.39 25.16 8.97
CA MET A 158 -9.79 25.58 9.13
C MET A 158 -10.18 25.59 10.61
N ALA A 159 -11.07 26.52 10.99
CA ALA A 159 -11.69 26.53 12.31
C ALA A 159 -12.89 25.58 12.35
N GLY A 160 -13.13 24.94 13.48
CA GLY A 160 -14.30 24.09 13.69
C GLY A 160 -14.16 23.19 14.90
N ARG A 161 -15.28 22.81 15.47
CA ARG A 161 -15.34 21.97 16.65
C ARG A 161 -15.48 20.48 16.34
N ARG A 162 -16.30 20.15 15.35
CA ARG A 162 -16.62 18.79 14.98
C ARG A 162 -15.96 18.48 13.64
N LEU A 163 -14.90 17.70 13.69
CA LEU A 163 -14.23 17.16 12.51
C LEU A 163 -14.75 15.76 12.23
N GLU A 164 -15.27 15.55 11.04
CA GLU A 164 -15.71 14.23 10.58
C GLU A 164 -15.04 13.92 9.25
N ALA A 165 -14.95 12.63 8.93
CA ALA A 165 -14.58 12.21 7.59
C ALA A 165 -15.32 10.94 7.19
N ASN A 166 -15.58 10.84 5.89
CA ASN A 166 -15.95 9.59 5.27
C ASN A 166 -14.68 8.81 4.96
N PHE A 167 -14.62 7.55 5.38
CA PHE A 167 -13.46 6.69 5.20
C PHE A 167 -13.77 5.50 4.30
N HIS A 168 -12.84 5.20 3.41
CA HIS A 168 -12.73 3.91 2.74
C HIS A 168 -11.76 3.05 3.53
N ILE A 169 -12.27 2.03 4.20
CA ILE A 169 -11.50 1.15 5.08
C ILE A 169 -11.29 -0.17 4.35
N ILE A 170 -10.04 -0.56 4.21
CA ILE A 170 -9.63 -1.84 3.64
C ILE A 170 -9.39 -2.82 4.77
N THR A 171 -10.04 -3.96 4.69
CA THR A 171 -9.87 -5.06 5.64
C THR A 171 -9.33 -6.31 4.94
N GLY A 172 -8.71 -7.19 5.70
CA GLY A 172 -8.21 -8.45 5.21
C GLY A 172 -8.31 -9.56 6.24
N HIS A 173 -8.23 -10.80 5.77
CA HIS A 173 -8.23 -11.94 6.66
C HIS A 173 -6.88 -12.04 7.38
N VAL A 174 -6.89 -12.01 8.73
CA VAL A 174 -5.70 -12.02 9.59
C VAL A 174 -4.72 -13.15 9.20
N GLY A 175 -5.22 -14.36 8.98
CA GLY A 175 -4.37 -15.49 8.59
C GLY A 175 -3.66 -15.32 7.26
N ALA A 176 -4.27 -14.64 6.29
CA ALA A 176 -3.65 -14.36 5.00
C ALA A 176 -2.52 -13.35 5.13
N VAL A 177 -2.76 -12.25 5.84
CA VAL A 177 -1.76 -11.20 6.11
C VAL A 177 -0.58 -11.77 6.92
N LEU A 178 -0.87 -12.57 7.96
CA LEU A 178 0.17 -13.25 8.74
C LEU A 178 1.02 -14.20 7.91
N ASN A 179 0.45 -14.93 6.95
CA ASN A 179 1.20 -15.83 6.08
C ASN A 179 2.12 -15.09 5.13
N ILE A 180 1.68 -13.94 4.58
CA ILE A 180 2.54 -13.05 3.78
C ILE A 180 3.71 -12.57 4.63
N ASN A 181 3.45 -12.01 5.82
CA ASN A 181 4.48 -11.55 6.75
C ASN A 181 5.48 -12.67 7.10
N LYS A 182 5.00 -13.88 7.38
CA LYS A 182 5.86 -15.05 7.64
C LYS A 182 6.75 -15.40 6.46
N CYS A 183 6.23 -15.33 5.22
CA CYS A 183 7.03 -15.60 4.03
C CYS A 183 8.16 -14.58 3.88
N VAL A 184 7.86 -13.29 4.06
CA VAL A 184 8.84 -12.20 3.96
C VAL A 184 9.90 -12.33 5.06
N GLN A 185 9.51 -12.57 6.32
CA GLN A 185 10.44 -12.78 7.43
C GLN A 185 11.33 -14.02 7.23
N LYS A 186 10.77 -15.14 6.80
CA LYS A 186 11.54 -16.35 6.50
C LYS A 186 12.47 -16.17 5.29
N ALA A 187 12.17 -15.24 4.40
CA ALA A 187 13.09 -14.85 3.32
C ALA A 187 14.27 -14.00 3.82
N GLY A 188 14.25 -13.54 5.08
CA GLY A 188 15.29 -12.72 5.70
C GLY A 188 15.04 -11.23 5.56
N LEU A 189 13.78 -10.83 5.33
CA LEU A 189 13.36 -9.45 5.10
C LEU A 189 12.41 -8.98 6.21
N GLU A 190 12.29 -7.68 6.36
CA GLU A 190 11.35 -6.99 7.24
C GLU A 190 10.30 -6.26 6.40
N VAL A 191 9.03 -6.40 6.76
CA VAL A 191 7.93 -5.65 6.14
C VAL A 191 7.86 -4.28 6.79
N LYS A 192 8.01 -3.22 5.99
CA LYS A 192 7.81 -1.85 6.45
C LYS A 192 6.34 -1.49 6.42
N ASP A 193 5.72 -1.64 5.24
CA ASP A 193 4.32 -1.32 5.03
C ASP A 193 3.67 -2.38 4.14
N ILE A 194 2.35 -2.58 4.32
CA ILE A 194 1.50 -3.38 3.43
C ILE A 194 0.61 -2.41 2.66
N ILE A 195 0.65 -2.50 1.34
CA ILE A 195 -0.03 -1.58 0.43
C ILE A 195 -1.00 -2.36 -0.45
N LEU A 196 -2.23 -1.90 -0.58
CA LEU A 196 -3.18 -2.50 -1.50
C LEU A 196 -2.72 -2.30 -2.95
N GLU A 197 -2.62 -3.40 -3.71
CA GLU A 197 -2.08 -3.37 -5.09
C GLU A 197 -2.82 -2.41 -6.02
N PRO A 198 -4.17 -2.34 -6.07
CA PRO A 198 -4.87 -1.36 -6.90
C PRO A 198 -4.52 0.10 -6.60
N ILE A 199 -4.16 0.42 -5.34
CA ILE A 199 -3.72 1.77 -4.97
C ILE A 199 -2.32 2.03 -5.53
N ALA A 200 -1.41 1.07 -5.38
CA ALA A 200 -0.05 1.18 -5.91
C ALA A 200 -0.03 1.24 -7.44
N SER A 201 -0.87 0.45 -8.11
CA SER A 201 -1.07 0.48 -9.56
C SER A 201 -1.60 1.84 -10.01
N ALA A 202 -2.59 2.40 -9.31
CA ALA A 202 -3.15 3.72 -9.63
C ALA A 202 -2.11 4.84 -9.54
N GLU A 203 -1.23 4.81 -8.53
CA GLU A 203 -0.16 5.80 -8.38
C GLU A 203 0.90 5.72 -9.50
N SER A 204 1.01 4.58 -10.16
CA SER A 204 2.00 4.40 -11.24
C SER A 204 1.46 4.67 -12.62
N VAL A 205 0.14 4.56 -12.87
CA VAL A 205 -0.43 4.59 -14.22
C VAL A 205 -1.49 5.67 -14.44
N LEU A 206 -2.11 6.21 -13.38
CA LEU A 206 -3.13 7.24 -13.48
C LEU A 206 -2.57 8.63 -13.20
N SER A 207 -2.99 9.61 -13.99
CA SER A 207 -2.76 11.02 -13.69
C SER A 207 -3.77 11.56 -12.67
N ASP A 208 -3.45 12.70 -12.06
CA ASP A 208 -4.36 13.36 -11.11
C ASP A 208 -5.62 13.85 -11.83
N GLU A 209 -5.52 14.26 -13.10
CA GLU A 209 -6.65 14.68 -13.93
C GLU A 209 -7.61 13.51 -14.21
N GLU A 210 -7.09 12.32 -14.47
CA GLU A 210 -7.92 11.10 -14.65
C GLU A 210 -8.62 10.72 -13.35
N LYS A 211 -7.93 10.77 -12.22
CA LYS A 211 -8.53 10.52 -10.89
C LYS A 211 -9.61 11.55 -10.57
N GLU A 212 -9.41 12.83 -10.94
CA GLU A 212 -10.39 13.91 -10.72
C GLU A 212 -11.63 13.75 -11.62
N ALA A 213 -11.44 13.49 -12.90
CA ALA A 213 -12.53 13.32 -13.86
C ALA A 213 -13.40 12.08 -13.61
N GLY A 214 -12.80 11.06 -13.02
CA GLY A 214 -13.43 9.77 -12.79
C GLY A 214 -12.88 8.67 -13.69
N VAL A 215 -12.28 7.65 -13.09
CA VAL A 215 -11.66 6.54 -13.79
C VAL A 215 -11.85 5.22 -13.06
N VAL A 216 -11.96 4.14 -13.82
CA VAL A 216 -11.94 2.77 -13.31
C VAL A 216 -10.63 2.14 -13.72
N LEU A 217 -9.81 1.80 -12.75
CA LEU A 217 -8.61 0.99 -12.94
C LEU A 217 -8.99 -0.49 -12.82
N VAL A 218 -8.60 -1.28 -13.82
CA VAL A 218 -8.77 -2.73 -13.83
C VAL A 218 -7.41 -3.36 -14.01
N ASP A 219 -6.90 -4.03 -12.99
CA ASP A 219 -5.63 -4.75 -13.01
C ASP A 219 -5.91 -6.25 -13.14
N ILE A 220 -5.59 -6.83 -14.29
CA ILE A 220 -5.85 -8.24 -14.61
C ILE A 220 -4.56 -9.03 -14.36
N GLY A 221 -4.47 -9.62 -13.17
CA GLY A 221 -3.38 -10.52 -12.80
C GLY A 221 -3.54 -11.94 -13.33
N GLY A 222 -2.68 -12.85 -12.88
CA GLY A 222 -2.76 -14.27 -13.25
C GLY A 222 -3.91 -15.02 -12.57
N GLY A 223 -4.26 -14.66 -11.35
CA GLY A 223 -5.28 -15.38 -10.55
C GLY A 223 -6.36 -14.49 -9.96
N THR A 224 -6.21 -13.18 -10.04
CA THR A 224 -7.16 -12.16 -9.57
C THR A 224 -7.29 -11.05 -10.59
N THR A 225 -8.40 -10.35 -10.56
CA THR A 225 -8.60 -9.05 -11.23
C THR A 225 -8.99 -8.05 -10.16
N ASP A 226 -8.18 -7.02 -10.00
CA ASP A 226 -8.36 -5.99 -9.00
C ASP A 226 -8.97 -4.74 -9.65
N VAL A 227 -9.98 -4.16 -9.00
CA VAL A 227 -10.70 -2.99 -9.50
C VAL A 227 -10.60 -1.87 -8.48
N ALA A 228 -10.25 -0.67 -8.94
CA ALA A 228 -10.32 0.56 -8.17
C ALA A 228 -11.06 1.64 -8.95
N ILE A 229 -11.97 2.33 -8.28
CA ILE A 229 -12.77 3.42 -8.85
C ILE A 229 -12.37 4.72 -8.18
N PHE A 230 -11.94 5.69 -8.98
CA PHE A 230 -11.60 7.04 -8.55
C PHE A 230 -12.60 8.05 -9.12
N HIS A 231 -12.91 9.07 -8.35
CA HIS A 231 -13.71 10.23 -8.78
C HIS A 231 -13.41 11.40 -7.84
N GLU A 232 -13.25 12.60 -8.39
CA GLU A 232 -12.85 13.81 -7.65
C GLU A 232 -11.50 13.68 -6.92
N GLY A 233 -10.57 12.90 -7.49
CA GLY A 233 -9.26 12.60 -6.91
C GLY A 233 -9.29 11.57 -5.77
N ILE A 234 -10.46 11.01 -5.45
CA ILE A 234 -10.71 10.18 -4.27
C ILE A 234 -11.01 8.75 -4.72
N ILE A 235 -10.44 7.76 -4.02
CA ILE A 235 -10.83 6.37 -4.20
C ILE A 235 -12.22 6.15 -3.62
N ARG A 236 -13.17 5.77 -4.47
CA ARG A 236 -14.57 5.57 -4.10
C ARG A 236 -14.90 4.11 -3.78
N HIS A 237 -14.26 3.19 -4.50
CA HIS A 237 -14.52 1.76 -4.30
C HIS A 237 -13.32 0.92 -4.73
N THR A 238 -13.13 -0.22 -4.05
CA THR A 238 -12.21 -1.27 -4.46
C THR A 238 -12.90 -2.62 -4.41
N ALA A 239 -12.58 -3.49 -5.35
CA ALA A 239 -13.08 -4.85 -5.39
C ALA A 239 -12.02 -5.80 -5.94
N VAL A 240 -12.10 -7.06 -5.54
CA VAL A 240 -11.25 -8.14 -6.06
C VAL A 240 -12.13 -9.22 -6.65
N ILE A 241 -11.91 -9.53 -7.90
CA ILE A 241 -12.58 -10.63 -8.62
C ILE A 241 -11.61 -11.82 -8.61
N PRO A 242 -11.99 -13.01 -8.11
CA PRO A 242 -11.09 -14.16 -7.97
C PRO A 242 -10.89 -14.91 -9.31
N PHE A 243 -10.76 -14.18 -10.38
CA PHE A 243 -10.43 -14.63 -11.73
C PHE A 243 -9.35 -13.75 -12.31
N GLY A 244 -8.44 -14.35 -13.07
CA GLY A 244 -7.36 -13.68 -13.77
C GLY A 244 -7.10 -14.34 -15.13
N GLY A 245 -5.99 -13.97 -15.78
CA GLY A 245 -5.64 -14.46 -17.12
C GLY A 245 -5.26 -15.94 -17.22
N ASN A 246 -5.00 -16.62 -16.10
CA ASN A 246 -4.63 -18.03 -16.03
C ASN A 246 -5.81 -18.88 -15.49
N VAL A 247 -6.93 -18.84 -16.17
CA VAL A 247 -8.13 -19.67 -15.86
C VAL A 247 -8.13 -20.91 -16.73
#